data_fe451b1768cef127d9edd7cb4d438b5d
#
_entry.id   fe451b1768cef127d9edd7cb4d438b5d
#
_cell.length_a   1.000
_cell.length_b   1.000
_cell.length_c   1.000
_cell.angle_alpha   90.00
_cell.angle_beta   90.00
_cell.angle_gamma   90.00
#
_symmetry.space_group_name_H-M   'P 1'
#
loop_
_entity.id
_entity.type
_entity.pdbx_description
1 polymer ?
#
loop_
_entity_poly.entity_id
_entity_poly.type
_entity_poly.pdbx_seq_one_letter_code
_entity_poly.pdbx_strand_id
1 'polypeptide(L)'
;MLGYFDASDGNPKVTLEISGTRQNFKKQIAALFDTGHSGSISLPILDLIEIGATLSNVGEVELADGFKKPVLYFSIKVIIDGEVKEVEASMIENRDSTEAIVGLELFSPYVALVNFKSKILRFVKEDEIIDKKQ
;
A
#
# COMPACT_ATOMS: atom_id res chain seq x y z
N MET A 1 -1.52 -9.22 -11.10
CA MET A 1 -2.29 -8.10 -10.52
C MET A 1 -2.17 -6.87 -11.41
N LEU A 2 -3.26 -6.21 -11.61
CA LEU A 2 -3.29 -4.99 -12.42
C LEU A 2 -3.42 -3.77 -11.53
N GLY A 3 -2.62 -2.75 -11.85
CA GLY A 3 -2.86 -1.40 -11.40
C GLY A 3 -3.55 -0.60 -12.51
N TYR A 4 -3.69 0.68 -12.29
CA TYR A 4 -4.27 1.59 -13.28
C TYR A 4 -3.75 3.01 -13.05
N PHE A 5 -3.90 3.84 -14.08
CA PHE A 5 -3.67 5.27 -13.95
C PHE A 5 -5.03 5.95 -13.77
N ASP A 6 -5.20 6.65 -12.65
CA ASP A 6 -6.45 7.35 -12.35
C ASP A 6 -6.61 8.53 -13.30
N ALA A 7 -7.73 8.57 -14.02
CA ALA A 7 -8.00 9.63 -15.00
C ALA A 7 -8.16 11.01 -14.33
N SER A 8 -8.52 11.06 -13.05
CA SER A 8 -8.77 12.33 -12.36
C SER A 8 -7.49 13.07 -11.98
N ASP A 9 -6.40 12.36 -11.67
CA ASP A 9 -5.15 12.96 -11.23
C ASP A 9 -3.91 12.48 -12.00
N GLY A 10 -4.06 11.46 -12.86
CA GLY A 10 -2.97 10.90 -13.63
C GLY A 10 -2.01 9.99 -12.85
N ASN A 11 -2.29 9.69 -11.60
CA ASN A 11 -1.41 8.92 -10.74
C ASN A 11 -1.60 7.41 -10.89
N PRO A 12 -0.52 6.62 -10.73
CA PRO A 12 -0.63 5.16 -10.71
C PRO A 12 -1.25 4.68 -9.41
N LYS A 13 -2.24 3.82 -9.51
CA LYS A 13 -2.99 3.30 -8.36
C LYS A 13 -3.18 1.79 -8.45
N VAL A 14 -3.38 1.18 -7.30
CA VAL A 14 -3.73 -0.23 -7.18
C VAL A 14 -4.96 -0.37 -6.31
N THR A 15 -5.79 -1.36 -6.62
CA THR A 15 -6.94 -1.71 -5.80
C THR A 15 -6.58 -2.90 -4.94
N LEU A 16 -6.78 -2.77 -3.63
CA LEU A 16 -6.46 -3.79 -2.65
C LEU A 16 -7.63 -4.00 -1.70
N GLU A 17 -7.73 -5.20 -1.15
CA GLU A 17 -8.60 -5.49 -0.03
C GLU A 17 -7.76 -5.50 1.24
N ILE A 18 -8.22 -4.79 2.26
CA ILE A 18 -7.59 -4.75 3.58
C ILE A 18 -8.56 -5.22 4.65
N SER A 19 -8.03 -5.74 5.73
CA SER A 19 -8.84 -6.12 6.89
C SER A 19 -8.04 -5.99 8.19
N GLY A 20 -8.75 -5.91 9.31
CA GLY A 20 -8.13 -6.01 10.62
C GLY A 20 -7.64 -7.44 10.90
N THR A 21 -6.72 -7.59 11.84
CA THR A 21 -6.17 -8.90 12.22
C THR A 21 -7.05 -9.62 13.23
N ARG A 22 -7.76 -8.91 14.11
CA ARG A 22 -8.63 -9.48 15.12
C ARG A 22 -10.09 -9.51 14.68
N GLN A 23 -10.53 -8.46 13.99
CA GLN A 23 -11.87 -8.36 13.45
C GLN A 23 -11.79 -8.44 11.94
N ASN A 24 -12.59 -9.30 11.33
CA ASN A 24 -12.57 -9.53 9.89
C ASN A 24 -13.40 -8.47 9.14
N PHE A 25 -13.31 -7.22 9.55
CA PHE A 25 -13.90 -6.15 8.77
C PHE A 25 -13.01 -5.90 7.56
N LYS A 26 -13.61 -6.06 6.39
CA LYS A 26 -12.89 -5.91 5.11
C LYS A 26 -13.28 -4.61 4.44
N LYS A 27 -12.33 -4.02 3.75
CA LYS A 27 -12.56 -2.83 2.95
C LYS A 27 -11.73 -2.89 1.68
N GLN A 28 -12.33 -2.57 0.56
CA GLN A 28 -11.60 -2.39 -0.68
C GLN A 28 -11.16 -0.94 -0.79
N ILE A 29 -9.88 -0.73 -1.09
CA ILE A 29 -9.30 0.61 -1.22
C ILE A 29 -8.57 0.75 -2.56
N ALA A 30 -8.51 1.98 -3.05
CA ALA A 30 -7.62 2.39 -4.12
C ALA A 30 -6.46 3.14 -3.49
N ALA A 31 -5.24 2.66 -3.70
CA ALA A 31 -4.05 3.23 -3.08
C ALA A 31 -3.10 3.76 -4.14
N LEU A 32 -2.44 4.89 -3.84
CA LEU A 32 -1.38 5.42 -4.67
C LEU A 32 -0.19 4.46 -4.66
N PHE A 33 0.29 4.08 -5.82
CA PHE A 33 1.54 3.32 -5.95
C PHE A 33 2.71 4.31 -5.95
N ASP A 34 3.48 4.32 -4.86
CA ASP A 34 4.56 5.28 -4.64
C ASP A 34 5.89 4.56 -4.44
N THR A 35 6.75 4.60 -5.46
CA THR A 35 8.08 4.00 -5.39
C THR A 35 9.03 4.74 -4.44
N GLY A 36 8.69 5.95 -4.04
CA GLY A 36 9.42 6.71 -3.03
C GLY A 36 9.06 6.33 -1.59
N HIS A 37 8.03 5.52 -1.40
CA HIS A 37 7.59 5.05 -0.08
C HIS A 37 8.22 3.69 0.22
N SER A 38 9.12 3.62 1.20
CA SER A 38 9.87 2.41 1.49
C SER A 38 9.10 1.34 2.26
N GLY A 39 8.08 1.73 3.03
CA GLY A 39 7.27 0.80 3.80
C GLY A 39 6.28 -0.01 2.96
N SER A 40 5.43 -0.78 3.62
CA SER A 40 4.39 -1.57 2.97
C SER A 40 3.20 -0.72 2.55
N ILE A 41 2.54 -0.09 3.51
CA ILE A 41 1.32 0.66 3.27
C ILE A 41 1.15 1.73 4.35
N SER A 42 0.64 2.88 3.94
CA SER A 42 0.18 3.93 4.84
C SER A 42 -1.30 4.17 4.60
N LEU A 43 -2.07 4.24 5.68
CA LEU A 43 -3.52 4.33 5.61
C LEU A 43 -4.02 5.59 6.32
N PRO A 44 -5.03 6.26 5.76
CA PRO A 44 -5.78 7.27 6.49
C PRO A 44 -6.40 6.67 7.76
N ILE A 45 -6.56 7.50 8.78
CA ILE A 45 -7.13 7.05 10.05
C ILE A 45 -8.52 6.43 9.90
N LEU A 46 -9.33 6.96 9.00
CA LEU A 46 -10.67 6.44 8.77
C LEU A 46 -10.66 4.99 8.28
N ASP A 47 -9.73 4.66 7.37
CA ASP A 47 -9.58 3.28 6.89
C ASP A 47 -9.19 2.34 8.03
N LEU A 48 -8.27 2.76 8.89
CA LEU A 48 -7.85 1.98 10.06
C LEU A 48 -9.00 1.71 11.01
N ILE A 49 -9.83 2.71 11.26
CA ILE A 49 -11.01 2.58 12.12
C ILE A 49 -12.03 1.62 11.49
N GLU A 50 -12.32 1.78 10.21
CA GLU A 50 -13.33 0.98 9.52
C GLU A 50 -13.00 -0.50 9.48
N ILE A 51 -11.72 -0.87 9.37
CA ILE A 51 -11.31 -2.27 9.39
C ILE A 51 -11.06 -2.82 10.80
N GLY A 52 -11.16 -1.97 11.82
CA GLY A 52 -10.86 -2.38 13.20
C GLY A 52 -9.39 -2.76 13.39
N ALA A 53 -8.48 -1.96 12.83
CA ALA A 53 -7.05 -2.23 12.94
C ALA A 53 -6.56 -2.17 14.38
N THR A 54 -5.58 -3.00 14.72
CA THR A 54 -4.98 -3.08 16.05
C THR A 54 -3.64 -2.37 16.07
N LEU A 55 -3.47 -1.44 17.01
CA LEU A 55 -2.18 -0.78 17.21
C LEU A 55 -1.13 -1.85 17.57
N SER A 56 -0.03 -1.90 16.81
CA SER A 56 1.03 -2.89 16.98
C SER A 56 2.32 -2.29 17.50
N ASN A 57 2.63 -1.07 17.12
CA ASN A 57 3.90 -0.45 17.46
C ASN A 57 3.82 1.07 17.37
N VAL A 58 4.75 1.72 18.07
CA VAL A 58 4.98 3.17 17.96
C VAL A 58 6.45 3.35 17.59
N GLY A 59 6.70 3.94 16.43
CA GLY A 59 8.04 4.25 15.96
C GLY A 59 8.31 5.75 15.95
N GLU A 60 9.45 6.12 15.44
CA GLU A 60 9.84 7.51 15.24
C GLU A 60 10.41 7.69 13.83
N VAL A 61 10.10 8.83 13.24
CA VAL A 61 10.76 9.27 12.01
C VAL A 61 11.45 10.59 12.27
N GLU A 62 12.66 10.75 11.72
CA GLU A 62 13.40 11.99 11.78
C GLU A 62 13.03 12.86 10.60
N LEU A 63 12.61 14.10 10.89
CA LEU A 63 12.28 15.08 9.88
C LEU A 63 13.54 15.79 9.37
N ALA A 64 13.42 16.49 8.25
CA ALA A 64 14.55 17.21 7.63
C ALA A 64 15.19 18.25 8.55
N ASP A 65 14.44 18.78 9.51
CA ASP A 65 14.91 19.75 10.51
C ASP A 65 15.58 19.10 11.73
N GLY A 66 15.70 17.77 11.75
CA GLY A 66 16.29 17.02 12.85
C GLY A 66 15.31 16.66 13.98
N PHE A 67 14.08 17.16 13.95
CA PHE A 67 13.08 16.77 14.94
C PHE A 67 12.59 15.36 14.67
N LYS A 68 12.34 14.61 15.76
CA LYS A 68 11.75 13.27 15.69
C LYS A 68 10.25 13.37 15.92
N LYS A 69 9.52 12.61 15.13
CA LYS A 69 8.05 12.56 15.17
C LYS A 69 7.59 11.13 15.40
N PRO A 70 6.67 10.88 16.33
CA PRO A 70 6.12 9.55 16.52
C PRO A 70 5.27 9.13 15.32
N VAL A 71 5.35 7.85 14.99
CA VAL A 71 4.52 7.23 13.95
C VAL A 71 3.82 6.02 14.55
N LEU A 72 2.51 5.95 14.38
CA LEU A 72 1.71 4.82 14.84
C LEU A 72 1.63 3.76 13.75
N TYR A 73 1.92 2.51 14.12
CA TYR A 73 1.82 1.35 13.24
C TYR A 73 0.71 0.43 13.71
N PHE A 74 -0.04 -0.08 12.76
CA PHE A 74 -1.18 -0.96 13.00
C PHE A 74 -0.98 -2.28 12.27
N SER A 75 -1.32 -3.37 12.92
CA SER A 75 -1.31 -4.69 12.29
C SER A 75 -2.57 -4.86 11.46
N ILE A 76 -2.40 -5.14 10.18
CA ILE A 76 -3.50 -5.36 9.24
C ILE A 76 -3.19 -6.53 8.33
N LYS A 77 -4.23 -7.00 7.64
CA LYS A 77 -4.09 -7.97 6.54
C LYS A 77 -4.33 -7.25 5.22
N VAL A 78 -3.49 -7.55 4.25
CA VAL A 78 -3.63 -7.09 2.86
C VAL A 78 -3.80 -8.32 1.98
N ILE A 79 -4.80 -8.30 1.12
CA ILE A 79 -5.07 -9.40 0.18
C ILE A 79 -4.63 -8.95 -1.20
N ILE A 80 -3.64 -9.65 -1.75
CA ILE A 80 -3.07 -9.40 -3.07
C ILE A 80 -3.10 -10.72 -3.85
N ASP A 81 -3.78 -10.71 -5.01
CA ASP A 81 -3.91 -11.90 -5.87
C ASP A 81 -4.38 -13.14 -5.11
N GLY A 82 -5.30 -12.96 -4.17
CA GLY A 82 -5.82 -14.04 -3.35
C GLY A 82 -4.93 -14.45 -2.18
N GLU A 83 -3.73 -13.92 -2.09
CA GLU A 83 -2.82 -14.17 -0.98
C GLU A 83 -3.02 -13.16 0.13
N VAL A 84 -3.11 -13.64 1.35
CA VAL A 84 -3.23 -12.80 2.55
C VAL A 84 -1.84 -12.55 3.12
N LYS A 85 -1.49 -11.28 3.26
CA LYS A 85 -0.24 -10.86 3.91
C LYS A 85 -0.59 -10.06 5.15
N GLU A 86 0.03 -10.41 6.28
CA GLU A 86 -0.04 -9.61 7.48
C GLU A 86 1.11 -8.61 7.47
N VAL A 87 0.78 -7.32 7.56
CA VAL A 87 1.75 -6.24 7.47
C VAL A 87 1.47 -5.18 8.53
N GLU A 88 2.46 -4.34 8.79
CA GLU A 88 2.26 -3.13 9.58
C GLU A 88 1.94 -1.97 8.65
N ALA A 89 0.81 -1.31 8.92
CA ALA A 89 0.42 -0.10 8.23
C ALA A 89 0.75 1.11 9.10
N SER A 90 1.40 2.11 8.53
CA SER A 90 1.58 3.39 9.21
C SER A 90 0.32 4.25 9.04
N MET A 91 0.01 5.05 10.06
CA MET A 91 -1.11 5.97 10.01
C MET A 91 -0.69 7.26 9.32
N ILE A 92 -1.48 7.70 8.35
CA ILE A 92 -1.34 9.02 7.75
C ILE A 92 -1.99 10.04 8.69
N GLU A 93 -1.19 11.00 9.16
CA GLU A 93 -1.66 11.95 10.18
C GLU A 93 -2.52 13.08 9.64
N ASN A 94 -2.39 13.42 8.35
CA ASN A 94 -3.19 14.46 7.77
C ASN A 94 -4.66 14.04 7.74
N ARG A 95 -5.50 14.71 8.52
CA ARG A 95 -6.93 14.40 8.63
C ARG A 95 -7.68 14.55 7.31
N ASP A 96 -7.18 15.42 6.43
CA ASP A 96 -7.80 15.66 5.13
C ASP A 96 -7.35 14.64 4.09
N SER A 97 -6.36 13.81 4.40
CA SER A 97 -5.91 12.76 3.51
C SER A 97 -6.90 11.61 3.51
N THR A 98 -7.42 11.29 2.33
CA THR A 98 -8.33 10.17 2.11
C THR A 98 -7.70 9.07 1.27
N GLU A 99 -6.45 9.26 0.84
CA GLU A 99 -5.77 8.34 -0.07
C GLU A 99 -4.72 7.51 0.67
N ALA A 100 -4.85 6.20 0.56
CA ALA A 100 -3.83 5.25 1.01
C ALA A 100 -2.63 5.27 0.07
N ILE A 101 -1.46 4.91 0.60
CA ILE A 101 -0.20 4.85 -0.16
C ILE A 101 0.38 3.46 0.03
N VAL A 102 0.74 2.80 -1.07
CA VAL A 102 1.46 1.52 -1.03
C VAL A 102 2.88 1.72 -1.53
N GLY A 103 3.80 1.05 -0.87
CA GLY A 103 5.22 1.25 -1.09
C GLY A 103 5.96 0.00 -1.55
N LEU A 104 7.28 0.14 -1.61
CA LEU A 104 8.18 -0.88 -2.18
C LEU A 104 8.13 -2.20 -1.45
N GLU A 105 8.02 -2.18 -0.12
CA GLU A 105 8.06 -3.41 0.68
C GLU A 105 6.88 -4.33 0.35
N LEU A 106 5.68 -3.77 0.13
CA LEU A 106 4.50 -4.56 -0.20
C LEU A 106 4.65 -5.27 -1.55
N PHE A 107 5.33 -4.64 -2.50
CA PHE A 107 5.50 -5.16 -3.86
C PHE A 107 6.86 -5.80 -4.12
N SER A 108 7.66 -6.02 -3.09
CA SER A 108 8.99 -6.62 -3.24
C SER A 108 9.01 -7.96 -3.98
N PRO A 109 7.96 -8.82 -3.91
CA PRO A 109 7.94 -10.06 -4.69
C PRO A 109 7.59 -9.87 -6.18
N TYR A 110 7.28 -8.66 -6.61
CA TYR A 110 6.77 -8.40 -7.95
C TYR A 110 7.74 -7.58 -8.79
N VAL A 111 7.60 -7.72 -10.10
CA VAL A 111 8.15 -6.79 -11.08
C VAL A 111 7.02 -5.88 -11.54
N ALA A 112 7.24 -4.58 -11.47
CA ALA A 112 6.26 -3.60 -11.95
C ALA A 112 6.61 -3.20 -13.39
N LEU A 113 5.64 -3.32 -14.28
CA LEU A 113 5.74 -2.87 -15.66
C LEU A 113 4.89 -1.62 -15.81
N VAL A 114 5.52 -0.51 -16.15
CA VAL A 114 4.86 0.79 -16.29
C VAL A 114 5.01 1.26 -17.73
N ASN A 115 3.88 1.44 -18.40
CA ASN A 115 3.85 2.02 -19.74
C ASN A 115 3.13 3.37 -19.66
N PHE A 116 3.91 4.44 -19.69
CA PHE A 116 3.37 5.79 -19.56
C PHE A 116 2.56 6.23 -20.78
N LYS A 117 2.93 5.76 -21.95
CA LYS A 117 2.24 6.11 -23.18
C LYS A 117 0.84 5.50 -23.26
N SER A 118 0.75 4.20 -22.93
CA SER A 118 -0.52 3.45 -22.95
C SER A 118 -1.27 3.50 -21.64
N LYS A 119 -0.69 4.09 -20.60
CA LYS A 119 -1.28 4.17 -19.26
C LYS A 119 -1.59 2.79 -18.69
N ILE A 120 -0.61 1.89 -18.77
CA ILE A 120 -0.71 0.53 -18.25
C ILE A 120 0.23 0.36 -17.07
N LEU A 121 -0.28 -0.22 -15.99
CA LEU A 121 0.48 -0.61 -14.80
C LEU A 121 0.16 -2.08 -14.51
N ARG A 122 1.18 -2.94 -14.51
CA ARG A 122 1.04 -4.36 -14.23
C ARG A 122 2.09 -4.81 -13.24
N PHE A 123 1.69 -5.74 -12.39
CA PHE A 123 2.58 -6.42 -11.45
C PHE A 123 2.60 -7.90 -11.79
N VAL A 124 3.79 -8.41 -12.06
CA VAL A 124 4.00 -9.81 -12.41
C VAL A 124 5.10 -10.39 -11.53
N LYS A 125 5.09 -11.70 -11.33
CA LYS A 125 6.18 -12.38 -10.65
C LYS A 125 7.32 -12.59 -11.63
N GLU A 126 8.56 -12.61 -11.15
CA GLU A 126 9.74 -12.73 -11.99
C GLU A 126 9.73 -14.02 -12.83
N ASP A 127 9.26 -15.13 -12.27
CA ASP A 127 9.15 -16.40 -12.97
C ASP A 127 8.22 -16.33 -14.20
N GLU A 128 7.17 -15.52 -14.14
CA GLU A 128 6.27 -15.30 -15.28
C GLU A 128 6.99 -14.64 -16.45
N ILE A 129 7.93 -13.74 -16.16
CA ILE A 129 8.73 -13.06 -17.18
C ILE A 129 9.72 -14.04 -17.82
N ILE A 130 10.36 -14.88 -17.00
CA ILE A 130 11.32 -15.87 -17.46
C ILE A 130 10.65 -16.88 -18.40
N ASP A 131 9.46 -17.36 -18.05
CA ASP A 131 8.70 -18.31 -18.87
C ASP A 131 8.35 -17.73 -20.24
N LYS A 132 8.10 -16.45 -20.34
CA LYS A 132 7.80 -15.77 -21.60
C LYS A 132 9.00 -15.60 -22.52
N LYS A 133 10.21 -15.71 -22.00
CA LYS A 133 11.46 -15.61 -22.78
C LYS A 133 11.90 -16.94 -23.38
N GLN A 134 11.30 -18.00 -22.93
CA GLN A 134 11.54 -19.33 -23.45
C GLN A 134 10.55 -19.67 -24.57
#